data_93b86284a17ef1ff42ef6cb708748959
#
_entry.id   93b86284a17ef1ff42ef6cb708748959
#
_cell.length_a   1.000
_cell.length_b   1.000
_cell.length_c   1.000
_cell.angle_alpha   90.00
_cell.angle_beta   90.00
_cell.angle_gamma   90.00
#
_symmetry.space_group_name_H-M   'P 1'
#
loop_
_entity.id
_entity.type
_entity.pdbx_description
1 polymer ?
#
loop_
_entity_poly.entity_id
_entity_poly.type
_entity_poly.pdbx_seq_one_letter_code
_entity_poly.pdbx_strand_id
1 'polypeptide(L)'
;MNKWISAWVKNNYANAKRDLCTCFINRGFNLSNDHGYISMITASSWMFISSFEEFRKSLLRRSSITSMIQQSTHGYAGVTVPTTMFVLAEGAQGVTGTYIRLEDFDRPQWQEPRALEALADPDCGWLYCRAALDFADIPGAPIAYWLPAGSGKAFLERRCADIFQSAGRTKTHNNEVYLRKWWEISTAKLGAKWRRYCNGGGFSKWAGLDYDVVNWSTEAIAEYGSHGGLPNMDLCDKSGLCWGLITSSKTSFRVKPANYLYSSGSPTLIASNPEETISAMAFLNSSLCEAYLDALNPTLNTTVNDVLALPCPDTDAGVLASARQCINLVEDDWDSFEASSSFRRHPLL
;
A
#
# COMPACT_ATOMS: atom_id res chain seq x y z
N MET A 1 21.23 16.84 -6.26
CA MET A 1 21.53 17.93 -7.22
C MET A 1 21.93 19.21 -6.46
N ASN A 2 22.93 19.94 -6.93
CA ASN A 2 23.24 21.26 -6.37
C ASN A 2 22.17 22.29 -6.77
N LYS A 3 22.19 23.50 -6.15
CA LYS A 3 21.16 24.53 -6.37
C LYS A 3 21.05 24.98 -7.84
N TRP A 4 22.19 25.11 -8.52
CA TRP A 4 22.21 25.54 -9.93
C TRP A 4 21.59 24.48 -10.86
N ILE A 5 22.02 23.22 -10.75
CA ILE A 5 21.47 22.09 -11.53
C ILE A 5 19.96 21.95 -11.24
N SER A 6 19.55 22.04 -9.96
CA SER A 6 18.15 21.95 -9.59
C SER A 6 17.27 23.03 -10.22
N ALA A 7 17.76 24.28 -10.28
CA ALA A 7 17.07 25.38 -10.94
C ALA A 7 16.99 25.16 -12.46
N TRP A 8 18.10 24.77 -13.08
CA TRP A 8 18.15 24.51 -14.52
C TRP A 8 17.20 23.37 -14.94
N VAL A 9 17.22 22.25 -14.19
CA VAL A 9 16.35 21.09 -14.43
C VAL A 9 14.87 21.46 -14.29
N LYS A 10 14.50 22.26 -13.28
CA LYS A 10 13.11 22.73 -13.11
C LYS A 10 12.60 23.52 -14.32
N ASN A 11 13.47 24.30 -14.95
CA ASN A 11 13.10 25.14 -16.10
C ASN A 11 13.07 24.35 -17.41
N ASN A 12 13.92 23.33 -17.57
CA ASN A 12 14.07 22.61 -18.84
C ASN A 12 13.39 21.24 -18.87
N TYR A 13 13.13 20.62 -17.70
CA TYR A 13 12.54 19.27 -17.56
C TYR A 13 11.49 19.23 -16.47
N ALA A 14 10.46 20.06 -16.57
CA ALA A 14 9.46 20.31 -15.52
C ALA A 14 8.80 19.03 -14.96
N ASN A 15 8.47 18.07 -15.82
CA ASN A 15 7.86 16.77 -15.46
C ASN A 15 8.88 15.71 -14.98
N ALA A 16 10.16 15.88 -15.29
CA ALA A 16 11.24 14.94 -14.97
C ALA A 16 12.22 15.46 -13.89
N LYS A 17 11.95 16.62 -13.30
CA LYS A 17 12.87 17.38 -12.44
C LYS A 17 13.28 16.74 -11.11
N ARG A 18 12.69 15.60 -10.76
CA ARG A 18 12.91 14.94 -9.45
C ARG A 18 14.26 14.22 -9.40
N ASP A 19 14.70 13.65 -10.52
CA ASP A 19 15.97 12.95 -10.64
C ASP A 19 16.63 13.22 -12.00
N LEU A 20 17.95 13.18 -12.05
CA LEU A 20 18.68 13.36 -13.30
C LEU A 20 18.45 12.18 -14.27
N CYS A 21 18.24 10.96 -13.77
CA CYS A 21 17.97 9.82 -14.64
C CYS A 21 16.71 10.04 -15.48
N THR A 22 15.64 10.58 -14.91
CA THR A 22 14.41 10.90 -15.65
C THR A 22 14.60 12.07 -16.63
N CYS A 23 15.47 13.03 -16.29
CA CYS A 23 15.86 14.07 -17.24
C CYS A 23 16.61 13.50 -18.44
N PHE A 24 17.52 12.53 -18.21
CA PHE A 24 18.24 11.85 -19.30
C PHE A 24 17.32 10.99 -20.16
N ILE A 25 16.31 10.32 -19.59
CA ILE A 25 15.27 9.64 -20.37
C ILE A 25 14.55 10.64 -21.29
N ASN A 26 14.09 11.78 -20.76
CA ASN A 26 13.50 12.83 -21.59
C ASN A 26 14.48 13.39 -22.65
N ARG A 27 15.74 13.51 -22.33
CA ARG A 27 16.77 13.95 -23.29
C ARG A 27 16.95 12.92 -24.40
N GLY A 28 16.84 11.63 -24.10
CA GLY A 28 16.88 10.54 -25.07
C GLY A 28 15.89 10.75 -26.20
N PHE A 29 14.66 11.15 -25.91
CA PHE A 29 13.66 11.48 -26.93
C PHE A 29 14.04 12.66 -27.84
N ASN A 30 14.83 13.60 -27.34
CA ASN A 30 15.31 14.73 -28.16
C ASN A 30 16.53 14.37 -29.01
N LEU A 31 17.13 13.22 -28.78
CA LEU A 31 18.30 12.71 -29.50
C LEU A 31 17.93 11.54 -30.45
N SER A 32 16.78 10.92 -30.25
CA SER A 32 16.26 9.87 -31.13
C SER A 32 15.62 10.47 -32.37
N ASN A 33 15.54 9.69 -33.44
CA ASN A 33 14.73 9.99 -34.61
C ASN A 33 13.25 9.66 -34.33
N ASP A 34 12.36 10.15 -35.15
CA ASP A 34 10.96 9.74 -35.14
C ASP A 34 10.87 8.20 -35.27
N HIS A 35 10.09 7.57 -34.40
CA HIS A 35 10.02 6.11 -34.25
C HIS A 35 11.34 5.44 -33.81
N GLY A 36 12.24 6.20 -33.19
CA GLY A 36 13.51 5.69 -32.66
C GLY A 36 13.34 4.91 -31.36
N TYR A 37 14.44 4.29 -30.93
CA TYR A 37 14.51 3.55 -29.68
C TYR A 37 15.44 4.25 -28.68
N ILE A 38 15.04 4.22 -27.42
CA ILE A 38 15.83 4.76 -26.30
C ILE A 38 16.05 3.62 -25.30
N SER A 39 17.29 3.30 -25.03
CA SER A 39 17.64 2.27 -24.05
C SER A 39 18.52 2.84 -22.94
N MET A 40 18.20 2.51 -21.70
CA MET A 40 18.96 2.96 -20.53
C MET A 40 18.92 1.93 -19.40
N ILE A 41 19.87 2.07 -18.48
CA ILE A 41 19.85 1.46 -17.15
C ILE A 41 19.76 2.59 -16.15
N THR A 42 18.75 2.53 -15.27
CA THR A 42 18.51 3.55 -14.23
C THR A 42 18.09 2.91 -12.91
N ALA A 43 18.04 3.70 -11.83
CA ALA A 43 17.30 3.30 -10.64
C ALA A 43 15.82 3.10 -10.99
N SER A 44 15.16 2.12 -10.38
CA SER A 44 13.74 1.78 -10.66
C SER A 44 12.74 2.70 -9.96
N SER A 45 13.17 3.59 -9.10
CA SER A 45 12.31 4.47 -8.27
C SER A 45 11.28 5.28 -9.07
N TRP A 46 11.60 5.68 -10.31
CA TRP A 46 10.68 6.42 -11.17
C TRP A 46 9.45 5.58 -11.60
N MET A 47 9.55 4.26 -11.55
CA MET A 47 8.46 3.35 -11.92
C MET A 47 7.27 3.44 -10.96
N PHE A 48 7.50 3.77 -9.69
CA PHE A 48 6.47 3.63 -8.63
C PHE A 48 6.26 4.89 -7.80
N ILE A 49 7.32 5.62 -7.42
CA ILE A 49 7.22 6.74 -6.47
C ILE A 49 6.27 7.82 -7.01
N SER A 50 5.34 8.28 -6.17
CA SER A 50 4.29 9.24 -6.52
C SER A 50 4.84 10.55 -7.11
N SER A 51 6.01 11.01 -6.68
CA SER A 51 6.63 12.24 -7.21
C SER A 51 7.03 12.16 -8.68
N PHE A 52 7.02 10.97 -9.30
CA PHE A 52 7.28 10.76 -10.72
C PHE A 52 6.01 10.49 -11.55
N GLU A 53 4.82 10.62 -10.98
CA GLU A 53 3.55 10.36 -11.67
C GLU A 53 3.44 11.12 -13.00
N GLU A 54 3.68 12.42 -13.01
CA GLU A 54 3.61 13.24 -14.23
C GLU A 54 4.65 12.82 -15.28
N PHE A 55 5.82 12.37 -14.83
CA PHE A 55 6.84 11.81 -15.72
C PHE A 55 6.33 10.52 -16.36
N ARG A 56 5.80 9.57 -15.57
CA ARG A 56 5.25 8.31 -16.10
C ARG A 56 4.10 8.53 -17.07
N LYS A 57 3.15 9.39 -16.73
CA LYS A 57 2.03 9.73 -17.62
C LYS A 57 2.53 10.33 -18.95
N SER A 58 3.54 11.18 -18.90
CA SER A 58 4.16 11.76 -20.10
C SER A 58 4.88 10.69 -20.92
N LEU A 59 5.62 9.78 -20.27
CA LEU A 59 6.35 8.69 -20.90
C LEU A 59 5.39 7.75 -21.65
N LEU A 60 4.35 7.27 -20.96
CA LEU A 60 3.37 6.31 -21.51
C LEU A 60 2.52 6.89 -22.66
N ARG A 61 2.32 8.22 -22.67
CA ARG A 61 1.67 8.89 -23.80
C ARG A 61 2.54 9.03 -25.04
N ARG A 62 3.86 9.10 -24.84
CA ARG A 62 4.83 9.37 -25.92
C ARG A 62 5.42 8.09 -26.51
N SER A 63 5.55 7.05 -25.71
CA SER A 63 6.27 5.84 -26.07
C SER A 63 5.64 4.59 -25.48
N SER A 64 6.01 3.43 -26.02
CA SER A 64 5.78 2.12 -25.39
C SER A 64 7.08 1.57 -24.83
N ILE A 65 6.98 0.89 -23.71
CA ILE A 65 8.06 0.06 -23.15
C ILE A 65 8.02 -1.26 -23.91
N THR A 66 9.02 -1.50 -24.77
CA THR A 66 9.08 -2.73 -25.60
C THR A 66 9.74 -3.89 -24.86
N SER A 67 10.71 -3.59 -24.02
CA SER A 67 11.32 -4.56 -23.12
C SER A 67 11.81 -3.91 -21.83
N MET A 68 11.76 -4.66 -20.73
CA MET A 68 12.24 -4.20 -19.44
C MET A 68 12.74 -5.38 -18.61
N ILE A 69 13.85 -5.18 -17.90
CA ILE A 69 14.34 -6.10 -16.87
C ILE A 69 14.47 -5.30 -15.58
N GLN A 70 13.67 -5.66 -14.59
CA GLN A 70 13.74 -5.08 -13.25
C GLN A 70 14.59 -5.97 -12.36
N GLN A 71 15.69 -5.42 -11.85
CA GLN A 71 16.65 -6.14 -11.01
C GLN A 71 16.35 -5.93 -9.53
N SER A 72 16.85 -6.85 -8.71
CA SER A 72 16.78 -6.72 -7.24
C SER A 72 17.65 -5.58 -6.73
N THR A 73 17.48 -5.24 -5.45
CA THR A 73 18.29 -4.22 -4.76
C THR A 73 19.78 -4.52 -4.82
N HIS A 74 20.16 -5.79 -4.80
CA HIS A 74 21.55 -6.25 -4.88
C HIS A 74 21.87 -6.93 -6.23
N GLY A 75 21.16 -6.53 -7.30
CA GLY A 75 21.34 -7.10 -8.64
C GLY A 75 22.71 -6.86 -9.26
N TYR A 76 23.46 -5.83 -8.80
CA TYR A 76 24.84 -5.58 -9.14
C TYR A 76 25.74 -5.64 -7.92
N ALA A 77 26.96 -6.13 -8.09
CA ALA A 77 27.95 -6.11 -7.02
C ALA A 77 28.29 -4.67 -6.60
N GLY A 78 28.16 -4.39 -5.30
CA GLY A 78 28.43 -3.08 -4.72
C GLY A 78 27.36 -2.02 -4.93
N VAL A 79 26.20 -2.36 -5.53
CA VAL A 79 25.03 -1.48 -5.69
C VAL A 79 23.95 -1.91 -4.72
N THR A 80 23.37 -0.96 -4.00
CA THR A 80 22.29 -1.17 -3.01
C THR A 80 20.99 -0.47 -3.40
N VAL A 81 20.81 -0.23 -4.70
CA VAL A 81 19.64 0.43 -5.26
C VAL A 81 19.03 -0.48 -6.32
N PRO A 82 17.71 -0.78 -6.27
CA PRO A 82 17.07 -1.55 -7.31
C PRO A 82 17.16 -0.79 -8.64
N THR A 83 17.56 -1.50 -9.69
CA THR A 83 17.76 -0.94 -11.03
C THR A 83 16.80 -1.53 -12.04
N THR A 84 16.60 -0.82 -13.14
CA THR A 84 15.84 -1.31 -14.28
C THR A 84 16.56 -0.98 -15.58
N MET A 85 16.62 -1.97 -16.46
CA MET A 85 17.04 -1.83 -17.86
C MET A 85 15.76 -1.79 -18.69
N PHE A 86 15.68 -0.89 -19.65
CA PHE A 86 14.50 -0.79 -20.49
C PHE A 86 14.82 -0.29 -21.89
N VAL A 87 13.92 -0.60 -22.81
CA VAL A 87 13.87 -0.08 -24.18
C VAL A 87 12.52 0.57 -24.40
N LEU A 88 12.52 1.83 -24.79
CA LEU A 88 11.34 2.60 -25.18
C LEU A 88 11.31 2.74 -26.70
N ALA A 89 10.15 2.54 -27.31
CA ALA A 89 9.90 2.85 -28.72
C ALA A 89 9.03 4.12 -28.81
N GLU A 90 9.57 5.18 -29.40
CA GLU A 90 8.83 6.45 -29.58
C GLU A 90 7.72 6.29 -30.62
N GLY A 91 6.53 6.84 -30.33
CA GLY A 91 5.38 6.82 -31.24
C GLY A 91 4.67 5.46 -31.38
N ALA A 92 5.18 4.40 -30.77
CA ALA A 92 4.61 3.06 -30.85
C ALA A 92 3.61 2.80 -29.73
N GLN A 93 2.50 3.53 -29.68
CA GLN A 93 1.49 3.36 -28.63
C GLN A 93 0.76 2.02 -28.77
N GLY A 94 0.45 1.37 -27.61
CA GLY A 94 -0.32 0.14 -27.57
C GLY A 94 0.46 -1.14 -27.90
N VAL A 95 1.77 -1.06 -28.08
CA VAL A 95 2.63 -2.23 -28.28
C VAL A 95 2.76 -3.00 -26.96
N THR A 96 2.57 -4.32 -27.05
CA THR A 96 2.84 -5.24 -25.93
C THR A 96 4.35 -5.35 -25.73
N GLY A 97 4.80 -4.98 -24.54
CA GLY A 97 6.19 -5.14 -24.11
C GLY A 97 6.41 -6.43 -23.31
N THR A 98 7.67 -6.84 -23.25
CA THR A 98 8.13 -7.98 -22.45
C THR A 98 8.87 -7.48 -21.22
N TYR A 99 8.50 -7.99 -20.06
CA TYR A 99 9.03 -7.57 -18.75
C TYR A 99 9.55 -8.79 -18.00
N ILE A 100 10.77 -8.69 -17.47
CA ILE A 100 11.37 -9.72 -16.61
C ILE A 100 11.56 -9.14 -15.22
N ARG A 101 10.96 -9.78 -14.20
CA ARG A 101 11.03 -9.36 -12.80
C ARG A 101 12.01 -10.22 -12.03
N LEU A 102 13.16 -9.65 -11.66
CA LEU A 102 14.23 -10.36 -10.96
C LEU A 102 14.39 -9.93 -9.49
N GLU A 103 13.39 -9.21 -8.93
CA GLU A 103 13.46 -8.69 -7.55
C GLU A 103 13.59 -9.79 -6.50
N ASP A 104 12.94 -10.94 -6.71
CA ASP A 104 12.96 -12.07 -5.78
C ASP A 104 14.30 -12.85 -5.82
N PHE A 105 15.17 -12.58 -6.78
CA PHE A 105 16.49 -13.19 -6.93
C PHE A 105 17.58 -12.25 -6.45
N ASP A 106 17.61 -11.96 -5.14
CA ASP A 106 18.38 -10.86 -4.54
C ASP A 106 19.90 -11.12 -4.43
N ARG A 107 20.54 -11.55 -5.56
CA ARG A 107 22.01 -11.65 -5.66
C ARG A 107 22.48 -11.45 -7.10
N PRO A 108 23.67 -10.84 -7.33
CA PRO A 108 24.18 -10.59 -8.68
C PRO A 108 24.31 -11.84 -9.53
N GLN A 109 24.76 -12.95 -8.96
CA GLN A 109 24.97 -14.21 -9.69
C GLN A 109 23.68 -14.86 -10.21
N TRP A 110 22.51 -14.47 -9.71
CA TRP A 110 21.22 -14.98 -10.17
C TRP A 110 20.58 -14.16 -11.28
N GLN A 111 21.00 -12.90 -11.47
CA GLN A 111 20.30 -11.98 -12.37
C GLN A 111 20.37 -12.47 -13.83
N GLU A 112 21.58 -12.75 -14.35
CA GLU A 112 21.76 -13.23 -15.72
C GLU A 112 21.15 -14.62 -15.96
N PRO A 113 21.43 -15.66 -15.14
CA PRO A 113 20.82 -16.98 -15.35
C PRO A 113 19.28 -16.95 -15.34
N ARG A 114 18.69 -16.19 -14.43
CA ARG A 114 17.23 -16.07 -14.36
C ARG A 114 16.62 -15.26 -15.51
N ALA A 115 17.34 -14.26 -16.02
CA ALA A 115 16.91 -13.56 -17.23
C ALA A 115 16.94 -14.48 -18.46
N LEU A 116 18.00 -15.30 -18.62
CA LEU A 116 18.11 -16.27 -19.71
C LEU A 116 17.07 -17.37 -19.60
N GLU A 117 16.77 -17.86 -18.40
CA GLU A 117 15.71 -18.82 -18.14
C GLU A 117 14.34 -18.27 -18.56
N ALA A 118 14.03 -17.01 -18.22
CA ALA A 118 12.79 -16.37 -18.61
C ALA A 118 12.64 -16.22 -20.13
N LEU A 119 13.73 -16.03 -20.86
CA LEU A 119 13.71 -15.98 -22.33
C LEU A 119 13.53 -17.38 -22.95
N ALA A 120 14.01 -18.43 -22.28
CA ALA A 120 13.88 -19.80 -22.77
C ALA A 120 12.53 -20.44 -22.39
N ASP A 121 11.95 -20.05 -21.24
CA ASP A 121 10.67 -20.54 -20.73
C ASP A 121 9.76 -19.36 -20.35
N PRO A 122 8.85 -18.95 -21.24
CA PRO A 122 7.90 -17.86 -20.96
C PRO A 122 6.96 -18.14 -19.77
N ASP A 123 6.78 -19.38 -19.37
CA ASP A 123 5.92 -19.81 -18.27
C ASP A 123 6.67 -19.88 -16.92
N CYS A 124 7.90 -19.41 -16.86
CA CYS A 124 8.75 -19.41 -15.66
C CYS A 124 8.15 -18.69 -14.43
N GLY A 125 7.14 -17.83 -14.62
CA GLY A 125 6.44 -17.12 -13.56
C GLY A 125 6.97 -15.71 -13.26
N TRP A 126 8.11 -15.29 -13.81
CA TRP A 126 8.67 -13.93 -13.67
C TRP A 126 8.90 -13.21 -14.99
N LEU A 127 8.36 -13.75 -16.12
CA LEU A 127 8.22 -13.06 -17.39
C LEU A 127 6.77 -12.64 -17.58
N TYR A 128 6.57 -11.39 -18.01
CA TYR A 128 5.25 -10.80 -18.22
C TYR A 128 5.18 -10.13 -19.59
N CYS A 129 4.04 -10.24 -20.26
CA CYS A 129 3.74 -9.53 -21.51
C CYS A 129 2.56 -8.60 -21.27
N ARG A 130 2.77 -7.27 -21.35
CA ARG A 130 1.75 -6.24 -21.07
C ARG A 130 1.86 -5.07 -22.05
N ALA A 131 0.72 -4.47 -22.36
CA ALA A 131 0.71 -3.18 -23.03
C ALA A 131 0.97 -2.05 -22.03
N ALA A 132 1.77 -1.06 -22.40
CA ALA A 132 2.09 0.05 -21.51
C ALA A 132 0.84 0.87 -21.09
N LEU A 133 -0.22 0.86 -21.91
CA LEU A 133 -1.50 1.50 -21.61
C LEU A 133 -2.25 0.83 -20.45
N ASP A 134 -1.99 -0.45 -20.16
CA ASP A 134 -2.62 -1.17 -19.04
C ASP A 134 -2.28 -0.54 -17.67
N PHE A 135 -1.22 0.26 -17.61
CA PHE A 135 -0.77 0.93 -16.39
C PHE A 135 -1.33 2.34 -16.22
N ALA A 136 -1.80 2.96 -17.32
CA ALA A 136 -2.20 4.37 -17.33
C ALA A 136 -3.42 4.64 -16.45
N ASP A 137 -4.31 3.67 -16.31
CA ASP A 137 -5.56 3.78 -15.54
C ASP A 137 -5.36 3.52 -14.03
N ILE A 138 -4.20 2.95 -13.65
CA ILE A 138 -3.86 2.76 -12.24
C ILE A 138 -3.52 4.12 -11.62
N PRO A 139 -4.04 4.50 -10.43
CA PRO A 139 -3.68 5.73 -9.77
C PRO A 139 -2.17 5.92 -9.65
N GLY A 140 -1.67 7.06 -10.11
CA GLY A 140 -0.22 7.32 -10.17
C GLY A 140 0.48 6.71 -11.40
N ALA A 141 -0.22 5.95 -12.23
CA ALA A 141 0.32 5.24 -13.41
C ALA A 141 1.64 4.47 -13.12
N PRO A 142 1.73 3.65 -12.06
CA PRO A 142 2.93 2.86 -11.78
C PRO A 142 3.17 1.86 -12.91
N ILE A 143 4.43 1.51 -13.16
CA ILE A 143 4.77 0.49 -14.16
C ILE A 143 4.60 -0.90 -13.55
N ALA A 144 3.36 -1.29 -13.29
CA ALA A 144 2.96 -2.48 -12.54
C ALA A 144 2.64 -3.67 -13.47
N TYR A 145 3.58 -4.07 -14.31
CA TYR A 145 3.42 -5.10 -15.36
C TYR A 145 3.13 -6.51 -14.82
N TRP A 146 3.36 -6.78 -13.53
CA TRP A 146 3.05 -8.07 -12.89
C TRP A 146 1.57 -8.22 -12.52
N LEU A 147 0.79 -7.15 -12.58
CA LEU A 147 -0.64 -7.23 -12.32
C LEU A 147 -1.36 -8.01 -13.44
N PRO A 148 -2.48 -8.68 -13.12
CA PRO A 148 -3.33 -9.30 -14.13
C PRO A 148 -3.74 -8.32 -15.23
N ALA A 149 -3.91 -8.81 -16.43
CA ALA A 149 -4.43 -7.99 -17.54
C ALA A 149 -5.80 -7.41 -17.19
N GLY A 150 -6.01 -6.13 -17.52
CA GLY A 150 -7.26 -5.43 -17.20
C GLY A 150 -7.36 -4.88 -15.77
N SER A 151 -6.35 -5.08 -14.91
CA SER A 151 -6.33 -4.52 -13.55
C SER A 151 -6.56 -3.00 -13.53
N GLY A 152 -6.02 -2.25 -14.50
CA GLY A 152 -6.24 -0.80 -14.62
C GLY A 152 -7.72 -0.43 -14.65
N LYS A 153 -8.55 -1.19 -15.33
CA LYS A 153 -10.00 -0.93 -15.42
C LYS A 153 -10.70 -1.01 -14.07
N ALA A 154 -10.25 -1.89 -13.18
CA ALA A 154 -10.84 -2.00 -11.84
C ALA A 154 -10.68 -0.70 -11.03
N PHE A 155 -9.64 0.09 -11.30
CA PHE A 155 -9.44 1.39 -10.65
C PHE A 155 -10.34 2.51 -11.19
N LEU A 156 -10.99 2.31 -12.34
CA LEU A 156 -11.96 3.23 -12.91
C LEU A 156 -13.39 3.02 -12.38
N GLU A 157 -13.63 1.89 -11.72
CA GLU A 157 -14.89 1.53 -11.11
C GLU A 157 -14.98 2.08 -9.67
N ARG A 158 -15.91 1.53 -8.86
CA ARG A 158 -16.11 1.90 -7.46
C ARG A 158 -14.83 1.67 -6.64
N ARG A 159 -14.41 2.69 -5.90
CA ARG A 159 -13.21 2.67 -5.05
C ARG A 159 -13.56 2.72 -3.57
N CYS A 160 -12.59 2.36 -2.73
CA CYS A 160 -12.73 2.52 -1.28
C CYS A 160 -13.05 3.97 -0.87
N ALA A 161 -12.57 4.97 -1.62
CA ALA A 161 -12.89 6.39 -1.38
C ALA A 161 -14.38 6.73 -1.54
N ASP A 162 -15.14 5.93 -2.29
CA ASP A 162 -16.56 6.16 -2.51
C ASP A 162 -17.43 5.63 -1.34
N ILE A 163 -16.82 4.82 -0.45
CA ILE A 163 -17.47 4.14 0.67
C ILE A 163 -16.99 4.69 2.01
N PHE A 164 -15.67 4.89 2.13
CA PHE A 164 -15.01 5.15 3.38
C PHE A 164 -14.59 6.60 3.56
N GLN A 165 -14.67 7.04 4.81
CA GLN A 165 -14.11 8.31 5.25
C GLN A 165 -12.97 8.06 6.25
N SER A 166 -11.93 8.87 6.16
CA SER A 166 -10.86 8.84 7.16
C SER A 166 -11.38 9.39 8.49
N ALA A 167 -11.19 8.62 9.53
CA ALA A 167 -11.59 9.01 10.88
C ALA A 167 -10.53 9.85 11.63
N GLY A 168 -9.45 10.24 10.94
CA GLY A 168 -8.34 10.95 11.56
C GLY A 168 -7.44 10.03 12.39
N ARG A 169 -6.99 10.48 13.56
CA ARG A 169 -6.11 9.71 14.45
C ARG A 169 -6.03 10.32 15.84
N THR A 170 -5.79 9.49 16.85
CA THR A 170 -5.37 9.95 18.19
C THR A 170 -3.85 9.94 18.27
N LYS A 171 -3.25 11.05 18.70
CA LYS A 171 -1.83 11.15 19.00
C LYS A 171 -1.64 11.53 20.46
N THR A 172 -1.08 10.65 21.23
CA THR A 172 -0.77 10.86 22.63
C THR A 172 0.52 11.67 22.84
N HIS A 173 1.41 11.69 21.83
CA HIS A 173 2.77 12.21 21.87
C HIS A 173 3.66 11.60 22.97
N ASN A 174 3.07 10.87 23.91
CA ASN A 174 3.79 10.14 24.96
C ASN A 174 3.02 8.85 25.32
N ASN A 175 3.31 7.78 24.60
CA ASN A 175 2.64 6.50 24.79
C ASN A 175 2.93 5.89 26.19
N GLU A 176 4.10 6.11 26.75
CA GLU A 176 4.47 5.58 28.08
C GLU A 176 3.58 6.12 29.18
N VAL A 177 3.12 7.37 29.05
CA VAL A 177 2.21 8.00 30.00
C VAL A 177 0.76 7.63 29.75
N TYR A 178 0.34 7.63 28.48
CA TYR A 178 -1.07 7.61 28.12
C TYR A 178 -1.61 6.26 27.64
N LEU A 179 -0.75 5.26 27.37
CA LEU A 179 -1.19 3.92 26.99
C LEU A 179 -0.94 2.90 28.09
N ARG A 180 -1.82 1.91 28.15
CA ARG A 180 -1.69 0.72 29.00
C ARG A 180 -2.26 -0.49 28.27
N LYS A 181 -1.91 -1.68 28.75
CA LYS A 181 -2.64 -2.89 28.41
C LYS A 181 -3.94 -2.94 29.22
N TRP A 182 -4.99 -3.54 28.69
CA TRP A 182 -6.28 -3.57 29.36
C TRP A 182 -6.22 -4.23 30.76
N TRP A 183 -5.31 -5.17 30.96
CA TRP A 183 -5.09 -5.86 32.26
C TRP A 183 -4.28 -5.05 33.27
N GLU A 184 -3.65 -3.96 32.86
CA GLU A 184 -2.92 -3.05 33.76
C GLU A 184 -3.83 -2.01 34.41
N ILE A 185 -5.11 -1.97 34.02
CA ILE A 185 -6.07 -1.01 34.56
C ILE A 185 -7.22 -1.70 35.32
N SER A 186 -7.85 -0.99 36.22
CA SER A 186 -9.12 -1.45 36.82
C SER A 186 -10.22 -1.44 35.78
N THR A 187 -10.97 -2.55 35.65
CA THR A 187 -12.10 -2.67 34.75
C THR A 187 -13.19 -1.62 35.01
N ALA A 188 -13.36 -1.18 36.26
CA ALA A 188 -14.28 -0.09 36.61
C ALA A 188 -13.92 1.27 36.00
N LYS A 189 -12.69 1.43 35.52
CA LYS A 189 -12.22 2.66 34.85
C LYS A 189 -12.32 2.56 33.31
N LEU A 190 -12.62 1.38 32.78
CA LEU A 190 -12.82 1.19 31.35
C LEU A 190 -14.16 1.85 30.93
N GLY A 191 -14.12 2.59 29.84
CA GLY A 191 -15.26 3.40 29.38
C GLY A 191 -15.37 4.78 30.06
N ALA A 192 -14.80 4.97 31.25
CA ALA A 192 -14.75 6.27 31.95
C ALA A 192 -13.43 7.01 31.67
N LYS A 193 -12.34 6.56 32.33
CA LYS A 193 -11.01 7.16 32.15
C LYS A 193 -10.23 6.53 31.00
N TRP A 194 -10.41 5.24 30.73
CA TRP A 194 -9.67 4.47 29.76
C TRP A 194 -10.59 3.98 28.66
N ARG A 195 -10.16 4.14 27.40
CA ARG A 195 -10.89 3.62 26.23
C ARG A 195 -10.04 2.61 25.50
N ARG A 196 -10.70 1.60 24.91
CA ARG A 196 -10.07 0.62 24.03
C ARG A 196 -9.38 1.31 22.87
N TYR A 197 -8.25 0.76 22.43
CA TYR A 197 -7.37 1.45 21.51
C TYR A 197 -6.72 0.52 20.50
N CYS A 198 -6.99 0.75 19.22
CA CYS A 198 -6.27 0.12 18.12
C CYS A 198 -4.94 0.85 17.92
N ASN A 199 -3.82 0.20 18.27
CA ASN A 199 -2.52 0.86 18.26
C ASN A 199 -1.62 0.50 17.06
N GLY A 200 -2.06 -0.38 16.16
CA GLY A 200 -1.25 -0.91 15.08
C GLY A 200 -0.25 -1.96 15.57
N GLY A 201 0.59 -2.42 14.67
CA GLY A 201 1.53 -3.52 14.93
C GLY A 201 0.86 -4.90 14.87
N GLY A 202 1.71 -5.93 14.77
CA GLY A 202 1.25 -7.31 14.61
C GLY A 202 0.61 -7.60 13.26
N PHE A 203 0.36 -8.88 13.02
CA PHE A 203 -0.36 -9.35 11.84
C PHE A 203 -1.59 -10.14 12.31
N SER A 204 -2.76 -9.65 11.99
CA SER A 204 -4.02 -10.37 12.12
C SER A 204 -4.99 -9.84 11.08
N LYS A 205 -5.50 -10.71 10.22
CA LYS A 205 -6.61 -10.40 9.31
C LYS A 205 -7.92 -10.56 10.06
N TRP A 206 -8.94 -9.81 9.69
CA TRP A 206 -10.32 -9.90 10.11
C TRP A 206 -10.61 -9.33 11.51
N ALA A 207 -9.91 -9.73 12.57
CA ALA A 207 -10.15 -9.30 13.96
C ALA A 207 -8.88 -9.40 14.83
N GLY A 208 -8.95 -9.07 16.11
CA GLY A 208 -7.91 -9.26 17.12
C GLY A 208 -6.96 -8.07 17.31
N LEU A 209 -5.93 -8.27 18.12
CA LEU A 209 -4.90 -7.29 18.51
C LEU A 209 -5.45 -6.08 19.28
N ASP A 210 -6.46 -6.27 20.11
CA ASP A 210 -7.21 -5.22 20.81
C ASP A 210 -6.85 -5.10 22.30
N TYR A 211 -5.60 -5.33 22.66
CA TYR A 211 -5.10 -5.35 24.03
C TYR A 211 -4.75 -3.97 24.60
N ASP A 212 -4.70 -2.92 23.82
CA ASP A 212 -4.32 -1.59 24.28
C ASP A 212 -5.53 -0.75 24.75
N VAL A 213 -5.27 0.11 25.70
CA VAL A 213 -6.20 1.16 26.16
C VAL A 213 -5.48 2.49 26.25
N VAL A 214 -6.20 3.56 25.93
CA VAL A 214 -5.68 4.94 25.98
C VAL A 214 -6.39 5.73 27.07
N ASN A 215 -5.64 6.57 27.78
CA ASN A 215 -6.21 7.50 28.76
C ASN A 215 -7.09 8.52 28.01
N TRP A 216 -8.36 8.59 28.38
CA TRP A 216 -9.36 9.46 27.79
C TRP A 216 -10.01 10.38 28.82
N SER A 217 -9.25 10.74 29.88
CA SER A 217 -9.69 11.76 30.84
C SER A 217 -9.73 13.14 30.20
N THR A 218 -10.45 14.07 30.81
CA THR A 218 -10.56 15.45 30.33
C THR A 218 -9.20 16.11 30.14
N GLU A 219 -8.27 15.87 31.04
CA GLU A 219 -6.91 16.40 31.02
C GLU A 219 -6.11 15.82 29.84
N ALA A 220 -6.24 14.50 29.61
CA ALA A 220 -5.57 13.81 28.50
C ALA A 220 -6.12 14.27 27.15
N ILE A 221 -7.43 14.43 27.02
CA ILE A 221 -8.07 14.95 25.80
C ILE A 221 -7.60 16.38 25.52
N ALA A 222 -7.52 17.25 26.52
CA ALA A 222 -7.02 18.61 26.36
C ALA A 222 -5.55 18.61 25.88
N GLU A 223 -4.71 17.75 26.46
CA GLU A 223 -3.32 17.60 26.03
C GLU A 223 -3.20 17.13 24.57
N TYR A 224 -3.94 16.07 24.17
CA TYR A 224 -3.95 15.62 22.78
C TYR A 224 -4.44 16.72 21.82
N GLY A 225 -5.49 17.44 22.22
CA GLY A 225 -6.07 18.55 21.42
C GLY A 225 -5.09 19.68 21.21
N SER A 226 -4.28 20.02 22.22
CA SER A 226 -3.30 21.10 22.14
C SER A 226 -2.24 20.88 21.05
N HIS A 227 -2.00 19.61 20.68
CA HIS A 227 -1.03 19.20 19.66
C HIS A 227 -1.69 18.65 18.37
N GLY A 228 -3.00 18.86 18.19
CA GLY A 228 -3.74 18.35 17.02
C GLY A 228 -3.81 16.83 16.97
N GLY A 229 -3.84 16.19 18.13
CA GLY A 229 -3.85 14.74 18.30
C GLY A 229 -5.23 14.13 18.56
N LEU A 230 -6.33 14.82 18.25
CA LEU A 230 -7.68 14.26 18.37
C LEU A 230 -8.17 13.68 17.03
N PRO A 231 -8.88 12.53 17.06
CA PRO A 231 -9.55 11.98 15.89
C PRO A 231 -10.77 12.82 15.50
N ASN A 232 -11.42 12.48 14.38
CA ASN A 232 -12.75 13.01 14.08
C ASN A 232 -13.75 12.44 15.10
N MET A 233 -14.24 13.29 16.00
CA MET A 233 -15.09 12.88 17.12
C MET A 233 -16.44 12.34 16.66
N ASP A 234 -16.98 12.79 15.51
CA ASP A 234 -18.24 12.29 14.94
C ASP A 234 -18.13 10.86 14.39
N LEU A 235 -16.92 10.40 14.13
CA LEU A 235 -16.63 9.11 13.53
C LEU A 235 -15.93 8.13 14.49
N CYS A 236 -15.26 8.63 15.53
CA CYS A 236 -14.37 7.80 16.35
C CYS A 236 -15.08 6.65 17.09
N ASP A 237 -16.36 6.80 17.39
CA ASP A 237 -17.16 5.81 18.13
C ASP A 237 -17.84 4.78 17.20
N LYS A 238 -17.79 4.98 15.88
CA LYS A 238 -18.38 4.03 14.93
C LYS A 238 -17.44 2.85 14.69
N SER A 239 -18.03 1.70 14.32
CA SER A 239 -17.23 0.58 13.80
C SER A 239 -16.64 0.92 12.44
N GLY A 240 -15.53 0.26 12.09
CA GLY A 240 -14.87 0.52 10.81
C GLY A 240 -13.79 -0.48 10.50
N LEU A 241 -12.93 -0.10 9.59
CA LEU A 241 -11.78 -0.85 9.12
C LEU A 241 -10.50 -0.25 9.69
N CYS A 242 -9.57 -1.07 10.17
CA CYS A 242 -8.23 -0.63 10.56
C CYS A 242 -7.14 -1.62 10.11
N TRP A 243 -5.89 -1.14 10.09
CA TRP A 243 -4.70 -1.94 9.74
C TRP A 243 -3.45 -1.37 10.39
N GLY A 244 -2.32 -2.06 10.31
CA GLY A 244 -1.02 -1.54 10.72
C GLY A 244 -0.45 -0.62 9.64
N LEU A 245 -0.09 0.64 10.00
CA LEU A 245 0.51 1.59 9.06
C LEU A 245 1.82 1.06 8.48
N ILE A 246 2.64 0.46 9.32
CA ILE A 246 3.97 -0.05 8.96
C ILE A 246 3.98 -1.55 9.18
N THR A 247 4.39 -2.30 8.16
CA THR A 247 4.56 -3.74 8.24
C THR A 247 5.77 -4.18 7.43
N SER A 248 6.53 -5.13 7.96
CA SER A 248 7.58 -5.84 7.23
C SER A 248 7.06 -7.07 6.49
N SER A 249 5.76 -7.32 6.56
CA SER A 249 5.03 -8.42 5.94
C SER A 249 3.86 -7.83 5.14
N LYS A 250 2.85 -8.65 4.88
CA LYS A 250 1.63 -8.27 4.19
C LYS A 250 0.76 -7.37 5.06
N THR A 251 0.04 -6.44 4.43
CA THR A 251 -0.99 -5.65 5.12
C THR A 251 -2.14 -6.55 5.54
N SER A 252 -2.60 -6.38 6.78
CA SER A 252 -3.73 -7.13 7.33
C SER A 252 -4.83 -6.19 7.77
N PHE A 253 -6.00 -6.35 7.17
CA PHE A 253 -7.17 -5.53 7.46
C PHE A 253 -8.08 -6.24 8.47
N ARG A 254 -8.55 -5.49 9.47
CA ARG A 254 -9.40 -6.01 10.54
C ARG A 254 -10.49 -5.04 10.92
N VAL A 255 -11.53 -5.57 11.54
CA VAL A 255 -12.61 -4.75 12.11
C VAL A 255 -12.04 -3.88 13.22
N LYS A 256 -12.31 -2.59 13.16
CA LYS A 256 -12.20 -1.68 14.28
C LYS A 256 -13.57 -1.68 14.98
N PRO A 257 -13.68 -2.21 16.21
CA PRO A 257 -14.95 -2.25 16.92
C PRO A 257 -15.49 -0.84 17.21
N ALA A 258 -16.80 -0.73 17.38
CA ALA A 258 -17.43 0.50 17.86
C ALA A 258 -16.84 0.90 19.22
N ASN A 259 -16.79 2.20 19.49
CA ASN A 259 -16.23 2.77 20.72
C ASN A 259 -14.73 2.55 20.99
N TYR A 260 -13.98 1.97 20.02
CA TYR A 260 -12.54 1.92 20.10
C TYR A 260 -11.94 3.17 19.44
N LEU A 261 -10.92 3.73 20.08
CA LEU A 261 -10.08 4.77 19.49
C LEU A 261 -8.92 4.12 18.75
N TYR A 262 -8.13 4.90 18.03
CA TYR A 262 -7.06 4.40 17.16
C TYR A 262 -5.91 5.38 17.07
N SER A 263 -4.70 4.83 16.92
CA SER A 263 -3.46 5.59 16.80
C SER A 263 -3.16 5.99 15.36
N SER A 264 -2.13 6.82 15.19
CA SER A 264 -1.51 7.03 13.88
C SER A 264 -0.86 5.76 13.31
N GLY A 265 -0.47 4.81 14.14
CA GLY A 265 0.07 3.51 13.74
C GLY A 265 -1.01 2.50 13.30
N SER A 266 -2.28 2.80 13.57
CA SER A 266 -3.44 2.02 13.13
C SER A 266 -4.41 2.92 12.36
N PRO A 267 -4.12 3.26 11.09
CA PRO A 267 -5.04 4.04 10.28
C PRO A 267 -6.42 3.39 10.24
N THR A 268 -7.45 4.24 10.23
CA THR A 268 -8.83 3.79 10.38
C THR A 268 -9.72 4.48 9.35
N LEU A 269 -10.59 3.69 8.73
CA LEU A 269 -11.61 4.13 7.79
C LEU A 269 -12.99 3.72 8.29
N ILE A 270 -13.96 4.60 8.15
CA ILE A 270 -15.34 4.39 8.58
C ILE A 270 -16.26 4.45 7.35
N ALA A 271 -17.06 3.42 7.16
CA ALA A 271 -18.15 3.42 6.18
C ALA A 271 -19.44 3.97 6.79
N SER A 272 -20.31 4.49 5.96
CA SER A 272 -21.65 4.92 6.39
C SER A 272 -22.52 3.74 6.79
N ASN A 273 -22.36 2.61 6.09
CA ASN A 273 -23.00 1.34 6.38
C ASN A 273 -21.96 0.31 6.89
N PRO A 274 -22.09 -0.24 8.10
CA PRO A 274 -21.16 -1.26 8.63
C PRO A 274 -21.03 -2.51 7.75
N GLU A 275 -22.07 -2.90 7.00
CA GLU A 275 -22.01 -4.03 6.08
C GLU A 275 -21.02 -3.81 4.94
N GLU A 276 -20.89 -2.59 4.45
CA GLU A 276 -19.89 -2.22 3.44
C GLU A 276 -18.47 -2.42 3.95
N THR A 277 -18.22 -2.26 5.24
CA THR A 277 -16.91 -2.57 5.85
C THR A 277 -16.58 -4.05 5.70
N ILE A 278 -17.53 -4.94 6.02
CA ILE A 278 -17.32 -6.40 5.94
C ILE A 278 -17.15 -6.83 4.48
N SER A 279 -17.97 -6.28 3.60
CA SER A 279 -17.91 -6.51 2.16
C SER A 279 -16.51 -6.11 1.61
N ALA A 280 -16.06 -4.90 1.90
CA ALA A 280 -14.75 -4.42 1.47
C ALA A 280 -13.59 -5.26 2.03
N MET A 281 -13.69 -5.73 3.28
CA MET A 281 -12.67 -6.57 3.90
C MET A 281 -12.45 -7.90 3.17
N ALA A 282 -13.46 -8.45 2.51
CA ALA A 282 -13.31 -9.65 1.69
C ALA A 282 -12.28 -9.42 0.55
N PHE A 283 -12.38 -8.30 -0.15
CA PHE A 283 -11.41 -7.91 -1.17
C PHE A 283 -10.08 -7.46 -0.54
N LEU A 284 -10.11 -6.59 0.48
CA LEU A 284 -8.92 -6.00 1.09
C LEU A 284 -7.97 -7.04 1.71
N ASN A 285 -8.50 -8.17 2.19
CA ASN A 285 -7.70 -9.28 2.71
C ASN A 285 -7.30 -10.33 1.66
N SER A 286 -7.63 -10.10 0.38
CA SER A 286 -7.29 -10.99 -0.73
C SER A 286 -5.84 -10.79 -1.23
N SER A 287 -5.31 -11.79 -1.92
CA SER A 287 -4.00 -11.71 -2.59
C SER A 287 -3.99 -10.70 -3.75
N LEU A 288 -5.14 -10.44 -4.38
CA LEU A 288 -5.26 -9.45 -5.43
C LEU A 288 -5.10 -8.03 -4.88
N CYS A 289 -5.73 -7.75 -3.74
CA CYS A 289 -5.56 -6.45 -3.06
C CYS A 289 -4.10 -6.22 -2.66
N GLU A 290 -3.43 -7.26 -2.17
CA GLU A 290 -2.00 -7.19 -1.85
C GLU A 290 -1.17 -6.78 -3.08
N ALA A 291 -1.40 -7.41 -4.23
CA ALA A 291 -0.71 -7.07 -5.47
C ALA A 291 -1.02 -5.61 -5.92
N TYR A 292 -2.24 -5.13 -5.69
CA TYR A 292 -2.61 -3.74 -5.98
C TYR A 292 -1.93 -2.75 -5.04
N LEU A 293 -1.83 -3.07 -3.74
CA LEU A 293 -1.09 -2.24 -2.78
C LEU A 293 0.39 -2.13 -3.14
N ASP A 294 1.02 -3.26 -3.50
CA ASP A 294 2.41 -3.28 -3.96
C ASP A 294 2.63 -2.41 -5.21
N ALA A 295 1.63 -2.38 -6.10
CA ALA A 295 1.69 -1.53 -7.28
C ALA A 295 1.52 -0.04 -6.96
N LEU A 296 0.63 0.30 -6.04
CA LEU A 296 0.36 1.69 -5.63
C LEU A 296 1.49 2.26 -4.77
N ASN A 297 2.00 1.45 -3.84
CA ASN A 297 3.02 1.87 -2.88
C ASN A 297 3.91 0.69 -2.45
N PRO A 298 5.05 0.47 -3.09
CA PRO A 298 5.97 -0.63 -2.78
C PRO A 298 6.82 -0.38 -1.51
N THR A 299 6.39 0.51 -0.63
CA THR A 299 7.07 0.78 0.64
C THR A 299 6.45 -0.03 1.79
N LEU A 300 7.14 -0.06 2.94
CA LEU A 300 6.61 -0.72 4.14
C LEU A 300 5.38 -0.04 4.76
N ASN A 301 4.98 1.13 4.24
CA ASN A 301 3.87 1.92 4.78
C ASN A 301 2.64 1.77 3.90
N THR A 302 1.53 1.30 4.47
CA THR A 302 0.21 1.36 3.81
C THR A 302 -0.55 2.56 4.34
N THR A 303 -0.61 3.64 3.57
CA THR A 303 -1.27 4.88 3.99
C THR A 303 -2.79 4.85 3.76
N VAL A 304 -3.50 5.78 4.39
CA VAL A 304 -4.94 5.99 4.14
C VAL A 304 -5.23 6.24 2.65
N ASN A 305 -4.39 7.03 1.98
CA ASN A 305 -4.58 7.36 0.58
C ASN A 305 -4.38 6.12 -0.34
N ASP A 306 -3.46 5.23 0.00
CA ASP A 306 -3.25 3.99 -0.75
C ASP A 306 -4.51 3.12 -0.69
N VAL A 307 -5.07 2.95 0.52
CA VAL A 307 -6.30 2.15 0.71
C VAL A 307 -7.52 2.81 0.06
N LEU A 308 -7.67 4.13 0.17
CA LEU A 308 -8.76 4.85 -0.48
C LEU A 308 -8.69 4.79 -2.01
N ALA A 309 -7.51 4.64 -2.59
CA ALA A 309 -7.32 4.49 -4.03
C ALA A 309 -7.67 3.10 -4.57
N LEU A 310 -7.73 2.07 -3.71
CA LEU A 310 -8.04 0.70 -4.12
C LEU A 310 -9.45 0.57 -4.69
N PRO A 311 -9.65 -0.33 -5.67
CA PRO A 311 -10.99 -0.77 -6.06
C PRO A 311 -11.76 -1.34 -4.87
N CYS A 312 -13.07 -1.18 -4.88
CA CYS A 312 -13.95 -1.82 -3.91
C CYS A 312 -15.10 -2.50 -4.66
N PRO A 313 -14.86 -3.71 -5.18
CA PRO A 313 -15.88 -4.43 -5.94
C PRO A 313 -17.09 -4.77 -5.05
N ASP A 314 -18.25 -4.80 -5.65
CA ASP A 314 -19.46 -5.31 -4.97
C ASP A 314 -19.25 -6.80 -4.68
N THR A 315 -19.72 -7.22 -3.52
CA THR A 315 -19.67 -8.62 -3.08
C THR A 315 -21.05 -9.24 -3.11
N ASP A 316 -21.11 -10.50 -3.54
CA ASP A 316 -22.34 -11.27 -3.43
C ASP A 316 -22.60 -11.74 -1.97
N ALA A 317 -23.81 -12.25 -1.74
CA ALA A 317 -24.22 -12.72 -0.41
C ALA A 317 -23.34 -13.87 0.13
N GLY A 318 -22.80 -14.72 -0.75
CA GLY A 318 -21.92 -15.84 -0.37
C GLY A 318 -20.56 -15.35 0.11
N VAL A 319 -19.97 -14.38 -0.59
CA VAL A 319 -18.71 -13.73 -0.18
C VAL A 319 -18.88 -12.99 1.14
N LEU A 320 -20.00 -12.26 1.31
CA LEU A 320 -20.30 -11.55 2.56
C LEU A 320 -20.46 -12.52 3.74
N ALA A 321 -21.15 -13.65 3.54
CA ALA A 321 -21.31 -14.69 4.55
C ALA A 321 -19.95 -15.31 4.94
N SER A 322 -19.09 -15.59 3.96
CA SER A 322 -17.75 -16.11 4.19
C SER A 322 -16.86 -15.11 4.96
N ALA A 323 -16.94 -13.81 4.62
CA ALA A 323 -16.21 -12.77 5.34
C ALA A 323 -16.66 -12.69 6.82
N ARG A 324 -17.95 -12.76 7.10
CA ARG A 324 -18.50 -12.82 8.48
C ARG A 324 -17.99 -14.07 9.23
N GLN A 325 -17.97 -15.21 8.55
CA GLN A 325 -17.42 -16.44 9.14
C GLN A 325 -15.95 -16.31 9.47
N CYS A 326 -15.14 -15.69 8.59
CA CYS A 326 -13.73 -15.42 8.87
C CYS A 326 -13.55 -14.51 10.09
N ILE A 327 -14.37 -13.46 10.23
CA ILE A 327 -14.33 -12.57 11.40
C ILE A 327 -14.61 -13.39 12.66
N ASN A 328 -15.72 -14.15 12.71
CA ASN A 328 -16.11 -14.94 13.88
C ASN A 328 -15.02 -15.95 14.27
N LEU A 329 -14.45 -16.67 13.28
CA LEU A 329 -13.38 -17.66 13.54
C LEU A 329 -12.14 -17.02 14.15
N VAL A 330 -11.76 -15.83 13.70
CA VAL A 330 -10.59 -15.12 14.22
C VAL A 330 -10.88 -14.50 15.58
N GLU A 331 -12.10 -14.03 15.82
CA GLU A 331 -12.54 -13.57 17.15
C GLU A 331 -12.54 -14.73 18.15
N ASP A 332 -13.10 -15.89 17.80
CA ASP A 332 -13.09 -17.08 18.65
C ASP A 332 -11.67 -17.57 18.96
N ASP A 333 -10.76 -17.56 17.95
CA ASP A 333 -9.36 -17.89 18.14
C ASP A 333 -8.67 -16.86 19.06
N TRP A 334 -8.86 -15.57 18.82
CA TRP A 334 -8.32 -14.50 19.65
C TRP A 334 -8.81 -14.59 21.10
N ASP A 335 -10.10 -14.87 21.30
CA ASP A 335 -10.71 -15.01 22.62
C ASP A 335 -10.29 -16.29 23.37
N SER A 336 -9.56 -17.17 22.69
CA SER A 336 -8.91 -18.34 23.32
C SER A 336 -7.61 -18.00 24.04
N PHE A 337 -7.07 -16.78 23.86
CA PHE A 337 -5.84 -16.32 24.49
C PHE A 337 -6.11 -15.31 25.62
N GLU A 338 -5.33 -15.39 26.68
CA GLU A 338 -5.42 -14.51 27.85
C GLU A 338 -5.18 -13.02 27.53
N ALA A 339 -4.60 -12.72 26.37
CA ALA A 339 -4.42 -11.35 25.89
C ALA A 339 -5.74 -10.71 25.44
N SER A 340 -6.77 -11.50 25.10
CA SER A 340 -8.11 -11.01 24.83
C SER A 340 -8.83 -10.63 26.12
N SER A 341 -9.54 -9.53 26.07
CA SER A 341 -10.40 -9.13 27.20
C SER A 341 -11.72 -9.93 27.29
N SER A 342 -12.03 -10.69 26.27
CA SER A 342 -13.16 -11.62 26.21
C SER A 342 -12.76 -13.05 26.61
N PHE A 343 -11.49 -13.28 26.89
CA PHE A 343 -10.99 -14.59 27.31
C PHE A 343 -11.75 -15.12 28.54
N ARG A 344 -12.24 -16.33 28.45
CA ARG A 344 -12.96 -17.02 29.54
C ARG A 344 -12.23 -18.26 30.03
N ARG A 345 -11.72 -19.05 29.12
CA ARG A 345 -10.95 -20.26 29.40
C ARG A 345 -10.21 -20.73 28.15
N HIS A 346 -9.11 -21.41 28.35
CA HIS A 346 -8.40 -22.05 27.25
C HIS A 346 -9.24 -23.16 26.61
N PRO A 347 -9.29 -23.28 25.26
CA PRO A 347 -10.13 -24.29 24.58
C PRO A 347 -9.85 -25.73 24.94
N LEU A 348 -8.62 -26.03 25.42
CA LEU A 348 -8.22 -27.37 25.86
C LEU A 348 -8.58 -27.68 27.32
N LEU A 349 -9.19 -26.74 28.05
CA LEU A 349 -9.68 -26.89 29.42
C LEU A 349 -11.21 -26.85 29.47
#